data_74ee71a1f10e2a221a2d555877f0e4d5
#
_entry.id   74ee71a1f10e2a221a2d555877f0e4d5
#
_cell.length_a   1.000
_cell.length_b   1.000
_cell.length_c   1.000
_cell.angle_alpha   90.00
_cell.angle_beta   90.00
_cell.angle_gamma   90.00
#
_symmetry.space_group_name_H-M   'P 1'
#
loop_
_entity.id
_entity.type
_entity.pdbx_description
1 polymer ?
#
loop_
_entity_poly.entity_id
_entity_poly.type
_entity_poly.pdbx_seq_one_letter_code
_entity_poly.pdbx_strand_id
1 'polypeptide(L)'
;MIPADEISGSPVEFSSEPPKGDNTVTLDVPLSVMEIIDILKEHTYTSYLVGECVNLMYLGERVMDFDIACNASLDRIIAIFDERFKTREDLLSRGELIIINGGMGISVAPYRSRIDGNGRPIYCKTIDEDLHRRTFTSETVAYNPYAGIYDPFGGLACISEEKTVLKAIDEEIYERLEDEQSKLKKKAREQAPKVVIPALRDNPETILIAMQKYARGEAELSEYTLKNINDNAELTDMIMPAELSRYFRRIILGRRITDTLLNFKEVIFRIFPVLRAEYDFDQKSDYQEYTLYEHTAKAVGYAFPDYAVRLALLLHSIGKYDCAADRGDYMTYYGHSERGVMLARDVFEDYEADDALKERVLFMIMHHDDRISPENVVRYTEFCGMEYTRLLLLMQSANIRAKSSDPVNERVSSTLRQLADNVTTLGSVPRAQTRKTATIDGLRSITDMLGRNGI
;
A
#
# COMPACT_ATOMS: atom_id res chain seq x y z
N MET A 1 -35.71 -1.95 16.16
CA MET A 1 -34.56 -1.56 16.98
C MET A 1 -34.17 -2.80 17.75
N ILE A 2 -33.09 -3.47 17.32
CA ILE A 2 -32.44 -4.49 18.14
C ILE A 2 -31.62 -3.67 19.15
N PRO A 3 -31.78 -3.87 20.45
CA PRO A 3 -31.02 -3.14 21.45
C PRO A 3 -29.54 -3.36 21.25
N ALA A 4 -28.71 -2.31 21.42
CA ALA A 4 -27.27 -2.40 21.35
C ALA A 4 -26.66 -3.44 22.34
N ASP A 5 -27.43 -3.86 23.32
CA ASP A 5 -27.06 -4.83 24.35
C ASP A 5 -27.18 -6.30 23.91
N GLU A 6 -27.81 -6.59 22.74
CA GLU A 6 -27.88 -7.95 22.20
C GLU A 6 -26.73 -8.25 21.20
N ILE A 7 -25.89 -7.24 20.85
CA ILE A 7 -24.67 -7.43 20.07
C ILE A 7 -23.46 -7.71 20.98
N SER A 8 -23.61 -7.56 22.29
CA SER A 8 -22.65 -8.05 23.26
C SER A 8 -22.84 -9.56 23.38
N GLY A 9 -22.12 -10.35 22.57
CA GLY A 9 -21.75 -11.69 23.04
C GLY A 9 -21.28 -11.55 24.47
N SER A 10 -21.67 -12.46 25.35
CA SER A 10 -21.32 -12.44 26.78
C SER A 10 -19.87 -11.96 26.91
N PRO A 11 -19.56 -11.01 27.83
CA PRO A 11 -18.21 -10.55 28.01
C PRO A 11 -17.31 -11.77 28.15
N VAL A 12 -16.35 -11.91 27.23
CA VAL A 12 -15.35 -12.97 27.32
C VAL A 12 -14.62 -12.69 28.64
N GLU A 13 -14.82 -13.49 29.65
CA GLU A 13 -14.07 -13.40 30.91
C GLU A 13 -12.65 -13.86 30.61
N PHE A 14 -11.74 -12.92 30.44
CA PHE A 14 -10.33 -13.22 30.27
C PHE A 14 -9.71 -13.62 31.61
N SER A 15 -9.03 -14.76 31.63
CA SER A 15 -8.31 -15.25 32.80
C SER A 15 -7.20 -14.26 33.21
N SER A 16 -7.06 -14.02 34.51
CA SER A 16 -5.96 -13.22 35.07
C SER A 16 -4.63 -13.97 35.13
N GLU A 17 -4.62 -15.29 34.89
CA GLU A 17 -3.41 -16.11 34.83
C GLU A 17 -2.83 -16.05 33.43
N PRO A 18 -1.48 -15.97 33.29
CA PRO A 18 -0.87 -16.02 31.97
C PRO A 18 -1.24 -17.33 31.28
N PRO A 19 -1.74 -17.26 30.03
CA PRO A 19 -2.14 -18.46 29.31
C PRO A 19 -0.95 -19.39 29.10
N LYS A 20 -1.20 -20.70 29.18
CA LYS A 20 -0.21 -21.72 28.83
C LYS A 20 -0.14 -21.81 27.31
N GLY A 21 0.97 -21.37 26.73
CA GLY A 21 1.26 -21.53 25.32
C GLY A 21 1.61 -22.98 24.94
N ASP A 22 1.63 -23.26 23.65
CA ASP A 22 2.14 -24.51 23.11
C ASP A 22 3.68 -24.47 23.09
N ASN A 23 4.31 -25.26 23.93
CA ASN A 23 5.77 -25.40 24.05
C ASN A 23 6.41 -26.29 22.97
N THR A 24 5.64 -26.81 22.01
CA THR A 24 6.17 -27.68 20.95
C THR A 24 6.93 -26.91 19.88
N VAL A 25 6.67 -25.62 19.72
CA VAL A 25 7.34 -24.73 18.75
C VAL A 25 8.26 -23.77 19.50
N THR A 26 9.56 -23.84 19.14
CA THR A 26 10.56 -22.89 19.64
C THR A 26 10.97 -21.96 18.48
N LEU A 27 10.80 -20.66 18.66
CA LEU A 27 11.24 -19.64 17.71
C LEU A 27 12.65 -19.13 18.06
N ASP A 28 13.45 -18.81 17.05
CA ASP A 28 14.81 -18.28 17.22
C ASP A 28 14.73 -16.78 17.54
N VAL A 29 14.85 -16.42 18.82
CA VAL A 29 14.80 -15.05 19.31
C VAL A 29 16.21 -14.51 19.49
N PRO A 30 16.57 -13.37 18.88
CA PRO A 30 17.89 -12.76 19.04
C PRO A 30 18.23 -12.46 20.52
N LEU A 31 19.50 -12.61 20.90
CA LEU A 31 19.96 -12.37 22.28
C LEU A 31 19.62 -10.98 22.79
N SER A 32 19.69 -9.96 21.92
CA SER A 32 19.32 -8.58 22.26
C SER A 32 17.81 -8.42 22.59
N VAL A 33 16.95 -9.21 21.99
CA VAL A 33 15.50 -9.25 22.28
C VAL A 33 15.24 -10.05 23.55
N MET A 34 15.94 -11.18 23.70
CA MET A 34 15.88 -12.00 24.92
C MET A 34 16.23 -11.19 26.16
N GLU A 35 17.30 -10.36 26.09
CA GLU A 35 17.73 -9.50 27.20
C GLU A 35 16.60 -8.55 27.66
N ILE A 36 15.82 -7.97 26.74
CA ILE A 36 14.67 -7.12 27.09
C ILE A 36 13.57 -7.91 27.79
N ILE A 37 13.26 -9.11 27.28
CA ILE A 37 12.28 -10.02 27.88
C ILE A 37 12.71 -10.47 29.29
N ASP A 38 14.00 -10.79 29.47
CA ASP A 38 14.56 -11.19 30.76
C ASP A 38 14.50 -10.07 31.78
N ILE A 39 14.83 -8.84 31.40
CA ILE A 39 14.73 -7.69 32.28
C ILE A 39 13.29 -7.46 32.72
N LEU A 40 12.30 -7.56 31.82
CA LEU A 40 10.90 -7.46 32.18
C LEU A 40 10.48 -8.56 33.18
N LYS A 41 10.95 -9.79 32.95
CA LYS A 41 10.70 -10.93 33.82
C LYS A 41 11.34 -10.77 35.21
N GLU A 42 12.57 -10.25 35.30
CA GLU A 42 13.25 -9.93 36.58
C GLU A 42 12.43 -8.92 37.39
N HIS A 43 11.76 -7.99 36.71
CA HIS A 43 10.84 -7.03 37.32
C HIS A 43 9.42 -7.57 37.52
N THR A 44 9.22 -8.90 37.40
CA THR A 44 7.93 -9.60 37.58
C THR A 44 6.84 -9.27 36.58
N TYR A 45 7.20 -8.75 35.39
CA TYR A 45 6.27 -8.50 34.31
C TYR A 45 6.23 -9.67 33.33
N THR A 46 5.01 -9.97 32.83
CA THR A 46 4.80 -10.92 31.73
C THR A 46 4.83 -10.17 30.42
N SER A 47 5.63 -10.67 29.47
CA SER A 47 5.78 -10.06 28.15
C SER A 47 5.68 -11.11 27.05
N TYR A 48 5.22 -10.68 25.88
CA TYR A 48 5.13 -11.50 24.66
C TYR A 48 5.67 -10.73 23.47
N LEU A 49 6.37 -11.41 22.59
CA LEU A 49 6.56 -11.00 21.21
C LEU A 49 5.21 -11.10 20.51
N VAL A 50 4.84 -10.11 19.69
CA VAL A 50 3.52 -10.01 19.08
C VAL A 50 3.61 -9.42 17.67
N GLY A 51 2.61 -9.70 16.84
CA GLY A 51 2.49 -9.11 15.52
C GLY A 51 3.41 -9.73 14.48
N GLU A 52 3.87 -8.92 13.52
CA GLU A 52 4.59 -9.41 12.34
C GLU A 52 5.90 -10.14 12.66
N CYS A 53 6.61 -9.71 13.72
CA CYS A 53 7.86 -10.38 14.10
C CYS A 53 7.65 -11.86 14.45
N VAL A 54 6.51 -12.21 15.08
CA VAL A 54 6.17 -13.61 15.39
C VAL A 54 5.91 -14.40 14.11
N ASN A 55 5.19 -13.81 13.16
CA ASN A 55 4.89 -14.44 11.87
C ASN A 55 6.17 -14.73 11.08
N LEU A 56 7.05 -13.74 10.98
CA LEU A 56 8.32 -13.87 10.27
C LEU A 56 9.23 -14.90 10.93
N MET A 57 9.34 -14.91 12.27
CA MET A 57 10.09 -15.94 12.99
C MET A 57 9.49 -17.34 12.78
N TYR A 58 8.15 -17.46 12.78
CA TYR A 58 7.48 -18.73 12.53
C TYR A 58 7.77 -19.29 11.13
N LEU A 59 7.86 -18.39 10.12
CA LEU A 59 8.23 -18.74 8.75
C LEU A 59 9.75 -18.92 8.54
N GLY A 60 10.58 -18.70 9.56
CA GLY A 60 12.04 -18.73 9.44
C GLY A 60 12.60 -17.55 8.61
N GLU A 61 11.84 -16.48 8.47
CA GLU A 61 12.24 -15.28 7.74
C GLU A 61 13.02 -14.30 8.63
N ARG A 62 13.77 -13.40 7.99
CA ARG A 62 14.55 -12.38 8.70
C ARG A 62 13.64 -11.32 9.31
N VAL A 63 13.73 -11.14 10.62
CA VAL A 63 13.05 -10.08 11.36
C VAL A 63 13.96 -8.88 11.53
N MET A 64 13.45 -7.68 11.28
CA MET A 64 14.18 -6.41 11.45
C MET A 64 13.67 -5.59 12.62
N ASP A 65 12.38 -5.64 12.91
CA ASP A 65 11.71 -4.92 13.96
C ASP A 65 10.98 -5.90 14.88
N PHE A 66 11.12 -5.73 16.19
CA PHE A 66 10.51 -6.59 17.18
C PHE A 66 9.53 -5.80 18.04
N ASP A 67 8.32 -6.35 18.21
CA ASP A 67 7.27 -5.78 19.04
C ASP A 67 7.05 -6.64 20.29
N ILE A 68 7.19 -6.03 21.45
CA ILE A 68 6.95 -6.66 22.76
C ILE A 68 5.76 -5.97 23.42
N ALA A 69 4.72 -6.74 23.74
CA ALA A 69 3.62 -6.32 24.58
C ALA A 69 3.78 -6.90 25.99
N CYS A 70 3.52 -6.11 27.04
CA CYS A 70 3.68 -6.55 28.42
C CYS A 70 2.63 -5.95 29.35
N ASN A 71 2.52 -6.48 30.57
CA ASN A 71 1.60 -5.99 31.59
C ASN A 71 2.19 -4.86 32.46
N ALA A 72 3.37 -4.32 32.13
CA ALA A 72 3.91 -3.13 32.77
C ALA A 72 3.24 -1.85 32.22
N SER A 73 3.09 -0.83 33.06
CA SER A 73 2.68 0.50 32.58
C SER A 73 3.79 1.18 31.78
N LEU A 74 3.44 2.13 30.90
CA LEU A 74 4.42 2.86 30.09
C LEU A 74 5.48 3.56 30.94
N ASP A 75 5.08 4.19 32.05
CA ASP A 75 6.01 4.86 32.98
C ASP A 75 7.02 3.87 33.59
N ARG A 76 6.57 2.65 33.85
CA ARG A 76 7.44 1.57 34.35
C ARG A 76 8.38 1.07 33.29
N ILE A 77 7.93 0.91 32.07
CA ILE A 77 8.77 0.54 30.91
C ILE A 77 9.89 1.58 30.76
N ILE A 78 9.55 2.88 30.73
CA ILE A 78 10.50 3.97 30.63
C ILE A 78 11.51 3.90 31.80
N ALA A 79 11.04 3.79 33.04
CA ALA A 79 11.90 3.76 34.22
C ALA A 79 12.86 2.54 34.26
N ILE A 80 12.49 1.42 33.64
CA ILE A 80 13.33 0.21 33.59
C ILE A 80 14.43 0.36 32.53
N PHE A 81 14.13 0.95 31.38
CA PHE A 81 15.00 0.86 30.19
C PHE A 81 15.77 2.13 29.89
N ASP A 82 15.28 3.32 30.24
CA ASP A 82 15.89 4.60 29.84
C ASP A 82 17.32 4.82 30.39
N GLU A 83 17.62 4.32 31.59
CA GLU A 83 18.96 4.40 32.16
C GLU A 83 19.93 3.31 31.63
N ARG A 84 19.39 2.24 31.02
CA ARG A 84 20.17 1.06 30.63
C ARG A 84 20.48 0.97 29.14
N PHE A 85 19.61 1.55 28.31
CA PHE A 85 19.67 1.46 26.86
C PHE A 85 19.51 2.83 26.22
N LYS A 86 19.93 2.94 24.94
CA LYS A 86 19.55 4.07 24.11
C LYS A 86 18.09 3.89 23.70
N THR A 87 17.26 4.85 24.03
CA THR A 87 15.84 4.86 23.75
C THR A 87 15.45 5.90 22.70
N ARG A 88 14.28 5.72 22.08
CA ARG A 88 13.64 6.70 21.21
C ARG A 88 12.21 6.92 21.70
N GLU A 89 11.85 8.19 21.82
CA GLU A 89 10.57 8.62 22.40
C GLU A 89 9.54 9.08 21.37
N ASP A 90 9.86 9.00 20.09
CA ASP A 90 8.99 9.45 18.99
C ASP A 90 7.64 8.72 18.93
N LEU A 91 7.52 7.53 19.52
CA LEU A 91 6.27 6.77 19.62
C LEU A 91 5.61 6.78 21.01
N LEU A 92 6.13 7.57 21.97
CA LEU A 92 5.51 7.64 23.31
C LEU A 92 4.05 8.12 23.28
N SER A 93 3.71 9.02 22.37
CA SER A 93 2.32 9.45 22.17
C SER A 93 1.38 8.31 21.76
N ARG A 94 1.92 7.24 21.14
CA ARG A 94 1.23 6.00 20.78
C ARG A 94 1.32 4.93 21.87
N GLY A 95 1.99 5.22 22.99
CA GLY A 95 2.14 4.28 24.11
C GLY A 95 3.25 3.27 23.91
N GLU A 96 4.30 3.58 23.16
CA GLU A 96 5.40 2.68 22.82
C GLU A 96 6.76 3.35 23.13
N LEU A 97 7.69 2.58 23.74
CA LEU A 97 9.09 2.95 23.88
C LEU A 97 9.91 2.09 22.92
N ILE A 98 10.72 2.72 22.07
CA ILE A 98 11.68 2.01 21.23
C ILE A 98 13.01 1.92 21.94
N ILE A 99 13.49 0.70 22.16
CA ILE A 99 14.79 0.39 22.77
C ILE A 99 15.76 0.00 21.66
N ILE A 100 16.93 0.60 21.63
CA ILE A 100 17.99 0.26 20.67
C ILE A 100 18.95 -0.72 21.37
N ASN A 101 18.92 -1.98 20.98
CA ASN A 101 19.81 -3.02 21.49
C ASN A 101 20.37 -3.90 20.36
N GLY A 102 21.67 -4.19 20.36
CA GLY A 102 22.32 -4.97 19.30
C GLY A 102 22.20 -4.39 17.89
N GLY A 103 21.96 -3.08 17.77
CA GLY A 103 21.72 -2.41 16.48
C GLY A 103 20.30 -2.57 15.93
N MET A 104 19.38 -3.17 16.69
CA MET A 104 17.96 -3.35 16.35
C MET A 104 17.08 -2.39 17.14
N GLY A 105 15.97 -1.98 16.54
CA GLY A 105 14.87 -1.29 17.23
C GLY A 105 13.90 -2.31 17.81
N ILE A 106 13.66 -2.27 19.12
CA ILE A 106 12.73 -3.15 19.82
C ILE A 106 11.65 -2.26 20.43
N SER A 107 10.42 -2.38 19.94
CA SER A 107 9.26 -1.67 20.49
C SER A 107 8.75 -2.40 21.73
N VAL A 108 8.59 -1.69 22.84
CA VAL A 108 8.00 -2.22 24.08
C VAL A 108 6.79 -1.38 24.46
N ALA A 109 5.65 -2.02 24.64
CA ALA A 109 4.39 -1.36 24.98
C ALA A 109 3.62 -2.10 26.05
N PRO A 110 2.81 -1.39 26.87
CA PRO A 110 1.79 -2.01 27.69
C PRO A 110 0.72 -2.73 26.85
N TYR A 111 0.02 -3.71 27.41
CA TYR A 111 -1.17 -4.27 26.77
C TYR A 111 -2.21 -3.17 26.52
N ARG A 112 -2.79 -3.16 25.32
CA ARG A 112 -3.74 -2.13 24.86
C ARG A 112 -5.01 -2.79 24.35
N SER A 113 -6.18 -2.30 24.74
CA SER A 113 -7.47 -2.83 24.26
C SER A 113 -8.03 -2.06 23.07
N ARG A 114 -7.75 -0.77 22.95
CA ARG A 114 -8.19 0.09 21.84
C ARG A 114 -7.41 1.42 21.81
N ILE A 115 -7.67 2.20 20.79
CA ILE A 115 -7.23 3.60 20.68
C ILE A 115 -8.47 4.49 20.82
N ASP A 116 -8.40 5.56 21.61
CA ASP A 116 -9.50 6.51 21.76
C ASP A 116 -9.64 7.43 20.52
N GLY A 117 -10.72 8.21 20.46
CA GLY A 117 -10.96 9.15 19.38
C GLY A 117 -9.92 10.28 19.21
N ASN A 118 -8.96 10.38 20.15
CA ASN A 118 -7.83 11.32 20.10
C ASN A 118 -6.50 10.63 19.74
N GLY A 119 -6.54 9.36 19.36
CA GLY A 119 -5.34 8.58 19.00
C GLY A 119 -4.55 8.06 20.23
N ARG A 120 -5.10 8.11 21.45
CA ARG A 120 -4.42 7.67 22.65
C ARG A 120 -4.74 6.21 22.98
N PRO A 121 -3.73 5.41 23.40
CA PRO A 121 -3.97 4.01 23.76
C PRO A 121 -4.78 3.90 25.06
N ILE A 122 -5.76 3.00 25.06
CA ILE A 122 -6.46 2.56 26.27
C ILE A 122 -5.84 1.23 26.66
N TYR A 123 -5.23 1.21 27.84
CA TYR A 123 -4.52 0.04 28.35
C TYR A 123 -5.46 -1.00 28.92
N CYS A 124 -5.09 -2.27 28.80
CA CYS A 124 -5.79 -3.42 29.34
C CYS A 124 -4.88 -4.26 30.24
N LYS A 125 -5.42 -5.34 30.81
CA LYS A 125 -4.70 -6.14 31.80
C LYS A 125 -4.19 -7.47 31.25
N THR A 126 -4.77 -7.97 30.19
CA THR A 126 -4.51 -9.31 29.65
C THR A 126 -3.98 -9.23 28.22
N ILE A 127 -3.19 -10.24 27.84
CA ILE A 127 -2.71 -10.38 26.47
C ILE A 127 -3.88 -10.67 25.52
N ASP A 128 -4.94 -11.35 25.96
CA ASP A 128 -6.13 -11.66 25.16
C ASP A 128 -6.82 -10.38 24.67
N GLU A 129 -7.00 -9.40 25.57
CA GLU A 129 -7.57 -8.10 25.20
C GLU A 129 -6.67 -7.34 24.22
N ASP A 130 -5.34 -7.43 24.35
CA ASP A 130 -4.40 -6.83 23.40
C ASP A 130 -4.48 -7.51 22.03
N LEU A 131 -4.51 -8.83 22.00
CA LEU A 131 -4.59 -9.58 20.74
C LEU A 131 -5.94 -9.38 20.04
N HIS A 132 -7.04 -9.36 20.77
CA HIS A 132 -8.37 -9.16 20.20
C HIS A 132 -8.57 -7.79 19.55
N ARG A 133 -7.85 -6.75 19.97
CA ARG A 133 -7.92 -5.42 19.33
C ARG A 133 -7.26 -5.36 17.97
N ARG A 134 -6.43 -6.35 17.58
CA ARG A 134 -5.72 -6.36 16.30
C ARG A 134 -6.72 -6.55 15.18
N THR A 135 -6.36 -6.09 13.99
CA THR A 135 -7.31 -6.13 12.86
C THR A 135 -7.37 -7.49 12.21
N PHE A 136 -6.21 -8.14 12.07
CA PHE A 136 -6.10 -9.40 11.34
C PHE A 136 -5.76 -10.56 12.26
N THR A 137 -6.41 -11.68 12.03
CA THR A 137 -6.22 -12.92 12.80
C THR A 137 -4.77 -13.38 12.78
N SER A 138 -4.05 -13.22 11.66
CA SER A 138 -2.61 -13.51 11.57
C SER A 138 -1.74 -12.68 12.53
N GLU A 139 -2.22 -11.55 13.02
CA GLU A 139 -1.49 -10.67 13.94
C GLU A 139 -1.78 -10.99 15.42
N THR A 140 -2.66 -11.96 15.70
CA THR A 140 -3.06 -12.34 17.06
C THR A 140 -2.22 -13.45 17.67
N VAL A 141 -1.16 -13.88 16.97
CA VAL A 141 -0.21 -14.85 17.52
C VAL A 141 0.78 -14.13 18.42
N ALA A 142 0.94 -14.63 19.63
CA ALA A 142 1.92 -14.15 20.59
C ALA A 142 2.95 -15.26 20.91
N TYR A 143 4.17 -14.86 21.22
CA TYR A 143 5.22 -15.79 21.59
C TYR A 143 5.98 -15.31 22.83
N ASN A 144 6.13 -16.22 23.78
CA ASN A 144 7.01 -16.01 24.93
C ASN A 144 8.04 -17.13 24.98
N PRO A 145 9.36 -16.84 25.03
CA PRO A 145 10.42 -17.87 25.01
C PRO A 145 10.32 -18.91 26.14
N TYR A 146 9.61 -18.57 27.21
CA TYR A 146 9.44 -19.44 28.39
C TYR A 146 8.08 -20.15 28.46
N ALA A 147 7.08 -19.67 27.69
CA ALA A 147 5.72 -20.22 27.69
C ALA A 147 5.28 -20.79 26.35
N GLY A 148 6.07 -20.53 25.27
CA GLY A 148 5.74 -20.99 23.91
C GLY A 148 4.83 -20.04 23.15
N ILE A 149 4.25 -20.56 22.06
CA ILE A 149 3.27 -19.85 21.23
C ILE A 149 1.92 -19.82 21.92
N TYR A 150 1.30 -18.65 21.89
CA TYR A 150 -0.07 -18.43 22.34
C TYR A 150 -0.92 -17.88 21.17
N ASP A 151 -1.90 -18.66 20.74
CA ASP A 151 -2.72 -18.39 19.54
C ASP A 151 -4.23 -18.60 19.84
N PRO A 152 -4.85 -17.69 20.61
CA PRO A 152 -6.25 -17.84 21.03
C PRO A 152 -7.26 -17.67 19.90
N PHE A 153 -6.87 -17.03 18.78
CA PHE A 153 -7.77 -16.70 17.67
C PHE A 153 -7.44 -17.48 16.38
N GLY A 154 -6.53 -18.44 16.43
CA GLY A 154 -6.20 -19.28 15.29
C GLY A 154 -5.37 -18.56 14.23
N GLY A 155 -4.53 -17.61 14.62
CA GLY A 155 -3.69 -16.81 13.73
C GLY A 155 -2.69 -17.62 12.94
N LEU A 156 -2.14 -18.70 13.51
CA LEU A 156 -1.21 -19.61 12.81
C LEU A 156 -1.82 -20.23 11.55
N ALA A 157 -3.12 -20.50 11.55
CA ALA A 157 -3.80 -21.03 10.37
C ALA A 157 -3.83 -20.03 9.18
N CYS A 158 -3.63 -18.75 9.45
CA CYS A 158 -3.55 -17.69 8.45
C CYS A 158 -2.12 -17.46 7.92
N ILE A 159 -1.12 -18.13 8.49
CA ILE A 159 0.30 -17.93 8.16
C ILE A 159 0.81 -19.17 7.44
N SER A 160 1.37 -19.02 6.24
CA SER A 160 1.98 -20.11 5.49
C SER A 160 3.24 -19.64 4.77
N GLU A 161 4.13 -20.58 4.43
CA GLU A 161 5.34 -20.30 3.65
C GLU A 161 5.04 -19.70 2.27
N GLU A 162 3.88 -20.06 1.67
CA GLU A 162 3.50 -19.52 0.37
C GLU A 162 2.94 -18.10 0.48
N LYS A 163 2.07 -17.83 1.46
CA LYS A 163 1.50 -16.51 1.72
C LYS A 163 0.69 -16.42 3.01
N THR A 164 0.74 -15.26 3.64
CA THR A 164 -0.13 -14.92 4.76
C THR A 164 -1.50 -14.42 4.25
N VAL A 165 -2.58 -14.86 4.89
CA VAL A 165 -3.93 -14.36 4.60
C VAL A 165 -4.34 -13.36 5.68
N LEU A 166 -4.63 -12.13 5.27
CA LEU A 166 -5.21 -11.10 6.14
C LEU A 166 -6.72 -11.33 6.22
N LYS A 167 -7.14 -11.97 7.30
CA LYS A 167 -8.52 -12.24 7.65
C LYS A 167 -8.86 -11.41 8.89
N ALA A 168 -9.95 -10.64 8.85
CA ALA A 168 -10.37 -9.88 10.03
C ALA A 168 -10.75 -10.82 11.19
N ILE A 169 -10.50 -10.38 12.40
CA ILE A 169 -10.94 -11.13 13.59
C ILE A 169 -12.47 -11.17 13.58
N ASP A 170 -13.03 -12.35 13.86
CA ASP A 170 -14.48 -12.58 13.91
C ASP A 170 -15.24 -12.23 12.61
N GLU A 171 -14.58 -12.27 11.44
CA GLU A 171 -15.21 -11.88 10.16
C GLU A 171 -16.50 -12.67 9.88
N GLU A 172 -16.62 -13.92 10.33
CA GLU A 172 -17.83 -14.74 10.16
C GLU A 172 -19.03 -14.16 10.90
N ILE A 173 -18.82 -13.40 11.97
CA ILE A 173 -19.89 -12.70 12.70
C ILE A 173 -20.41 -11.54 11.85
N TYR A 174 -19.50 -10.75 11.26
CA TYR A 174 -19.86 -9.60 10.44
C TYR A 174 -20.49 -10.04 9.12
N GLU A 175 -20.00 -11.11 8.51
CA GLU A 175 -20.58 -11.72 7.30
C GLU A 175 -22.02 -12.16 7.55
N ARG A 176 -22.29 -12.84 8.68
CA ARG A 176 -23.66 -13.21 9.06
C ARG A 176 -24.58 -12.01 9.29
N LEU A 177 -24.08 -10.95 9.94
CA LEU A 177 -24.85 -9.72 10.12
C LEU A 177 -25.25 -9.09 8.79
N GLU A 178 -24.34 -9.06 7.81
CA GLU A 178 -24.66 -8.57 6.45
C GLU A 178 -25.70 -9.46 5.76
N ASP A 179 -25.57 -10.77 5.86
CA ASP A 179 -26.53 -11.73 5.31
C ASP A 179 -27.94 -11.54 5.91
N GLU A 180 -28.03 -11.33 7.20
CA GLU A 180 -29.30 -11.04 7.87
C GLU A 180 -29.89 -9.70 7.40
N GLN A 181 -29.07 -8.66 7.29
CA GLN A 181 -29.49 -7.36 6.75
C GLN A 181 -29.95 -7.47 5.29
N SER A 182 -29.31 -8.31 4.47
CA SER A 182 -29.67 -8.52 3.06
C SER A 182 -31.11 -9.08 2.92
N LYS A 183 -31.57 -9.85 3.88
CA LYS A 183 -32.92 -10.46 3.91
C LYS A 183 -34.02 -9.45 4.35
N LEU A 184 -33.64 -8.27 4.85
CA LEU A 184 -34.60 -7.25 5.23
C LEU A 184 -35.32 -6.66 4.01
N LYS A 185 -36.57 -6.17 4.21
CA LYS A 185 -37.27 -5.40 3.17
C LYS A 185 -36.47 -4.16 2.82
N LYS A 186 -36.51 -3.73 1.54
CA LYS A 186 -35.71 -2.62 0.99
C LYS A 186 -35.61 -1.40 1.93
N LYS A 187 -36.76 -0.91 2.42
CA LYS A 187 -36.79 0.26 3.32
C LYS A 187 -36.08 0.03 4.67
N ALA A 188 -36.18 -1.16 5.22
CA ALA A 188 -35.51 -1.51 6.49
C ALA A 188 -34.00 -1.68 6.25
N ARG A 189 -33.60 -2.25 5.12
CA ARG A 189 -32.19 -2.39 4.72
C ARG A 189 -31.51 -1.05 4.49
N GLU A 190 -32.18 -0.09 3.85
CA GLU A 190 -31.69 1.29 3.65
C GLU A 190 -31.51 2.07 4.96
N GLN A 191 -32.21 1.65 6.03
CA GLN A 191 -32.10 2.24 7.37
C GLN A 191 -31.19 1.46 8.33
N ALA A 192 -30.75 0.26 7.94
CA ALA A 192 -29.85 -0.53 8.74
C ALA A 192 -28.44 0.12 8.77
N PRO A 193 -27.76 0.12 9.91
CA PRO A 193 -26.38 0.62 9.97
C PRO A 193 -25.47 -0.22 9.08
N LYS A 194 -24.53 0.43 8.42
CA LYS A 194 -23.51 -0.24 7.61
C LYS A 194 -22.66 -1.16 8.49
N VAL A 195 -22.41 -2.36 8.04
CA VAL A 195 -21.55 -3.31 8.76
C VAL A 195 -20.10 -2.93 8.50
N VAL A 196 -19.39 -2.58 9.55
CA VAL A 196 -17.99 -2.19 9.51
C VAL A 196 -17.22 -3.07 10.48
N ILE A 197 -16.11 -3.66 10.04
CA ILE A 197 -15.18 -4.34 10.94
C ILE A 197 -14.65 -3.31 11.95
N PRO A 198 -14.87 -3.49 13.27
CA PRO A 198 -14.54 -2.46 14.25
C PRO A 198 -13.10 -2.01 14.23
N ALA A 199 -12.16 -2.94 14.04
CA ALA A 199 -10.74 -2.61 13.98
C ALA A 199 -10.36 -1.70 12.80
N LEU A 200 -11.06 -1.79 11.65
CA LEU A 200 -10.87 -0.86 10.53
C LEU A 200 -11.39 0.54 10.86
N ARG A 201 -12.53 0.63 11.57
CA ARG A 201 -13.10 1.92 12.00
C ARG A 201 -12.24 2.57 13.08
N ASP A 202 -11.74 1.78 14.03
CA ASP A 202 -10.98 2.27 15.18
C ASP A 202 -9.52 2.63 14.78
N ASN A 203 -9.00 2.01 13.71
CA ASN A 203 -7.70 2.34 13.11
C ASN A 203 -7.76 2.30 11.58
N PRO A 204 -8.24 3.36 10.91
CA PRO A 204 -8.37 3.41 9.44
C PRO A 204 -7.06 3.20 8.66
N GLU A 205 -5.90 3.52 9.25
CA GLU A 205 -4.60 3.25 8.62
C GLU A 205 -4.40 1.78 8.27
N THR A 206 -5.09 0.87 8.96
CA THR A 206 -5.03 -0.57 8.70
C THR A 206 -5.49 -0.93 7.28
N ILE A 207 -6.39 -0.15 6.69
CA ILE A 207 -6.78 -0.29 5.28
C ILE A 207 -5.55 -0.13 4.37
N LEU A 208 -4.77 0.93 4.59
CA LEU A 208 -3.57 1.22 3.79
C LEU A 208 -2.44 0.22 4.08
N ILE A 209 -2.33 -0.27 5.31
CA ILE A 209 -1.38 -1.34 5.68
C ILE A 209 -1.72 -2.64 4.95
N ALA A 210 -3.00 -3.05 4.93
CA ALA A 210 -3.46 -4.22 4.18
C ALA A 210 -3.17 -4.09 2.69
N MET A 211 -3.50 -2.95 2.10
CA MET A 211 -3.21 -2.65 0.70
C MET A 211 -1.70 -2.70 0.41
N GLN A 212 -0.86 -2.17 1.31
CA GLN A 212 0.59 -2.20 1.15
C GLN A 212 1.13 -3.62 1.16
N LYS A 213 0.72 -4.46 2.13
CA LYS A 213 1.11 -5.88 2.20
C LYS A 213 0.66 -6.65 0.96
N TYR A 214 -0.56 -6.42 0.50
CA TYR A 214 -1.09 -7.00 -0.74
C TYR A 214 -0.29 -6.55 -1.98
N ALA A 215 -0.05 -5.25 -2.13
CA ALA A 215 0.69 -4.68 -3.25
C ALA A 215 2.14 -5.22 -3.35
N ARG A 216 2.77 -5.46 -2.21
CA ARG A 216 4.11 -6.05 -2.12
C ARG A 216 4.09 -7.57 -2.35
N GLY A 217 2.90 -8.20 -2.29
CA GLY A 217 2.70 -9.65 -2.39
C GLY A 217 3.19 -10.39 -1.15
N GLU A 218 3.14 -9.75 0.00
CA GLU A 218 3.44 -10.30 1.32
C GLU A 218 2.23 -11.00 1.92
N ALA A 219 1.02 -10.62 1.50
CA ALA A 219 -0.22 -11.19 1.97
C ALA A 219 -1.32 -11.19 0.91
N GLU A 220 -2.30 -12.07 1.07
CA GLU A 220 -3.61 -12.02 0.43
C GLU A 220 -4.65 -11.53 1.45
N LEU A 221 -5.85 -11.17 0.98
CA LEU A 221 -6.98 -10.87 1.87
C LEU A 221 -8.05 -11.96 1.70
N SER A 222 -8.79 -12.23 2.78
CA SER A 222 -10.06 -12.97 2.65
C SER A 222 -11.04 -12.17 1.78
N GLU A 223 -11.94 -12.85 1.10
CA GLU A 223 -12.93 -12.20 0.23
C GLU A 223 -13.79 -11.22 1.03
N TYR A 224 -14.19 -11.59 2.24
CA TYR A 224 -15.02 -10.75 3.09
C TYR A 224 -14.26 -9.51 3.58
N THR A 225 -13.01 -9.67 4.05
CA THR A 225 -12.19 -8.54 4.50
C THR A 225 -11.95 -7.55 3.36
N LEU A 226 -11.63 -8.03 2.15
CA LEU A 226 -11.46 -7.19 0.96
C LEU A 226 -12.75 -6.43 0.61
N LYS A 227 -13.89 -7.14 0.61
CA LYS A 227 -15.20 -6.53 0.40
C LYS A 227 -15.50 -5.43 1.43
N ASN A 228 -15.31 -5.73 2.72
CA ASN A 228 -15.61 -4.79 3.80
C ASN A 228 -14.71 -3.54 3.74
N ILE A 229 -13.44 -3.67 3.35
CA ILE A 229 -12.54 -2.54 3.09
C ILE A 229 -13.11 -1.65 1.97
N ASN A 230 -13.50 -2.22 0.83
CA ASN A 230 -14.05 -1.44 -0.27
C ASN A 230 -15.39 -0.78 0.10
N ASP A 231 -16.28 -1.52 0.77
CA ASP A 231 -17.57 -1.01 1.20
C ASP A 231 -17.45 0.15 2.21
N ASN A 232 -16.33 0.24 2.94
CA ASN A 232 -16.07 1.26 3.95
C ASN A 232 -14.88 2.15 3.59
N ALA A 233 -14.66 2.39 2.29
CA ALA A 233 -13.54 3.19 1.78
C ALA A 233 -13.51 4.63 2.34
N GLU A 234 -14.66 5.18 2.75
CA GLU A 234 -14.77 6.50 3.39
C GLU A 234 -14.00 6.61 4.72
N LEU A 235 -13.64 5.51 5.36
CA LEU A 235 -12.80 5.54 6.56
C LEU A 235 -11.42 6.15 6.27
N THR A 236 -10.95 6.09 5.02
CA THR A 236 -9.67 6.71 4.64
C THR A 236 -9.67 8.24 4.78
N ASP A 237 -10.83 8.89 4.83
CA ASP A 237 -10.93 10.34 5.06
C ASP A 237 -10.48 10.74 6.47
N MET A 238 -10.44 9.78 7.39
CA MET A 238 -9.98 10.00 8.76
C MET A 238 -8.45 9.97 8.86
N ILE A 239 -7.75 9.56 7.80
CA ILE A 239 -6.29 9.45 7.77
C ILE A 239 -5.70 10.82 7.39
N MET A 240 -4.69 11.25 8.13
CA MET A 240 -3.99 12.50 7.82
C MET A 240 -3.35 12.45 6.42
N PRO A 241 -3.44 13.53 5.60
CA PRO A 241 -2.92 13.55 4.24
C PRO A 241 -1.46 13.12 4.11
N ALA A 242 -0.59 13.53 5.05
CA ALA A 242 0.81 13.12 5.09
C ALA A 242 1.00 11.61 5.25
N GLU A 243 0.22 10.99 6.15
CA GLU A 243 0.26 9.55 6.36
C GLU A 243 -0.31 8.81 5.16
N LEU A 244 -1.43 9.27 4.60
CA LEU A 244 -2.04 8.70 3.41
C LEU A 244 -1.05 8.70 2.23
N SER A 245 -0.39 9.84 1.96
CA SER A 245 0.60 9.97 0.88
C SER A 245 1.81 9.06 1.12
N ARG A 246 2.27 8.94 2.38
CA ARG A 246 3.38 8.07 2.79
C ARG A 246 3.06 6.59 2.53
N TYR A 247 1.87 6.12 2.90
CA TYR A 247 1.42 4.75 2.63
C TYR A 247 1.20 4.52 1.13
N PHE A 248 0.52 5.44 0.46
CA PHE A 248 0.23 5.30 -0.96
C PHE A 248 1.50 5.23 -1.82
N ARG A 249 2.53 6.00 -1.47
CA ARG A 249 3.86 5.88 -2.11
C ARG A 249 4.41 4.45 -2.04
N ARG A 250 4.24 3.75 -0.92
CA ARG A 250 4.68 2.37 -0.76
C ARG A 250 3.79 1.39 -1.53
N ILE A 251 2.48 1.64 -1.56
CA ILE A 251 1.50 0.84 -2.29
C ILE A 251 1.76 0.90 -3.79
N ILE A 252 1.89 2.09 -4.36
CA ILE A 252 2.06 2.26 -5.81
C ILE A 252 3.39 1.69 -6.32
N LEU A 253 4.41 1.56 -5.45
CA LEU A 253 5.69 0.94 -5.78
C LEU A 253 5.67 -0.59 -5.65
N GLY A 254 4.58 -1.17 -5.19
CA GLY A 254 4.42 -2.61 -5.04
C GLY A 254 4.48 -3.37 -6.38
N ARG A 255 4.87 -4.65 -6.30
CA ARG A 255 4.98 -5.54 -7.49
C ARG A 255 3.62 -5.98 -8.05
N ARG A 256 2.57 -6.00 -7.22
CA ARG A 256 1.18 -6.38 -7.58
C ARG A 256 0.27 -5.16 -7.75
N ILE A 257 0.84 -4.03 -8.17
CA ILE A 257 0.09 -2.77 -8.18
C ILE A 257 -1.14 -2.81 -9.11
N THR A 258 -1.09 -3.51 -10.25
CA THR A 258 -2.26 -3.66 -11.12
C THR A 258 -3.43 -4.28 -10.37
N ASP A 259 -3.21 -5.43 -9.73
CA ASP A 259 -4.24 -6.13 -8.96
C ASP A 259 -4.72 -5.28 -7.77
N THR A 260 -3.80 -4.53 -7.15
CA THR A 260 -4.13 -3.64 -6.04
C THR A 260 -5.08 -2.52 -6.48
N LEU A 261 -4.79 -1.86 -7.59
CA LEU A 261 -5.66 -0.80 -8.13
C LEU A 261 -7.05 -1.34 -8.49
N LEU A 262 -7.13 -2.55 -9.05
CA LEU A 262 -8.41 -3.17 -9.43
C LEU A 262 -9.19 -3.70 -8.22
N ASN A 263 -8.54 -4.39 -7.29
CA ASN A 263 -9.20 -5.03 -6.17
C ASN A 263 -9.61 -4.04 -5.06
N PHE A 264 -8.86 -2.95 -4.87
CA PHE A 264 -9.16 -1.91 -3.88
C PHE A 264 -9.70 -0.63 -4.53
N LYS A 265 -10.43 -0.76 -5.63
CA LYS A 265 -10.86 0.37 -6.46
C LYS A 265 -11.64 1.44 -5.69
N GLU A 266 -12.51 1.06 -4.75
CA GLU A 266 -13.30 2.03 -3.98
C GLU A 266 -12.41 2.88 -3.07
N VAL A 267 -11.39 2.28 -2.47
CA VAL A 267 -10.37 3.01 -1.70
C VAL A 267 -9.56 3.94 -2.62
N ILE A 268 -9.15 3.45 -3.80
CA ILE A 268 -8.42 4.28 -4.78
C ILE A 268 -9.28 5.46 -5.25
N PHE A 269 -10.55 5.25 -5.52
CA PHE A 269 -11.47 6.33 -5.92
C PHE A 269 -11.79 7.30 -4.77
N ARG A 270 -11.59 6.88 -3.53
CA ARG A 270 -11.69 7.79 -2.39
C ARG A 270 -10.47 8.67 -2.24
N ILE A 271 -9.27 8.11 -2.46
CA ILE A 271 -8.00 8.84 -2.45
C ILE A 271 -7.88 9.77 -3.68
N PHE A 272 -8.31 9.30 -4.84
CA PHE A 272 -8.28 10.01 -6.13
C PHE A 272 -9.67 10.01 -6.78
N PRO A 273 -10.60 10.87 -6.35
CA PRO A 273 -11.99 10.87 -6.85
C PRO A 273 -12.11 11.03 -8.36
N VAL A 274 -11.17 11.73 -8.97
CA VAL A 274 -11.09 11.96 -10.42
C VAL A 274 -11.03 10.67 -11.25
N LEU A 275 -10.50 9.57 -10.68
CA LEU A 275 -10.39 8.27 -11.35
C LEU A 275 -11.74 7.54 -11.49
N ARG A 276 -12.75 7.90 -10.70
CA ARG A 276 -14.06 7.22 -10.77
C ARG A 276 -14.73 7.38 -12.13
N ALA A 277 -14.51 8.50 -12.81
CA ALA A 277 -15.04 8.73 -14.15
C ALA A 277 -14.46 7.77 -15.22
N GLU A 278 -13.30 7.17 -14.96
CA GLU A 278 -12.66 6.23 -15.88
C GLU A 278 -13.18 4.78 -15.76
N TYR A 279 -13.85 4.43 -14.66
CA TYR A 279 -14.12 3.04 -14.27
C TYR A 279 -14.90 2.25 -15.31
N ASP A 280 -16.05 2.78 -15.75
CA ASP A 280 -16.90 2.13 -16.76
C ASP A 280 -16.80 2.82 -18.13
N PHE A 281 -15.77 3.67 -18.34
CA PHE A 281 -15.64 4.42 -19.57
C PHE A 281 -15.11 3.53 -20.70
N ASP A 282 -15.99 3.26 -21.68
CA ASP A 282 -15.65 2.57 -22.92
C ASP A 282 -14.99 3.54 -23.90
N GLN A 283 -13.76 3.27 -24.29
CA GLN A 283 -12.99 4.08 -25.21
C GLN A 283 -13.41 3.92 -26.68
N LYS A 284 -14.27 2.97 -27.03
CA LYS A 284 -14.70 2.64 -28.40
C LYS A 284 -13.51 2.58 -29.37
N SER A 285 -12.53 1.76 -29.06
CA SER A 285 -11.28 1.71 -29.82
C SER A 285 -10.86 0.27 -30.13
N ASP A 286 -10.64 -0.06 -31.38
CA ASP A 286 -10.08 -1.35 -31.79
C ASP A 286 -8.65 -1.61 -31.27
N TYR A 287 -7.98 -0.55 -30.78
CA TYR A 287 -6.62 -0.60 -30.26
C TYR A 287 -6.55 -0.65 -28.74
N GLN A 288 -7.71 -0.58 -28.05
CA GLN A 288 -7.82 -0.61 -26.59
C GLN A 288 -8.69 -1.78 -26.19
N GLU A 289 -8.10 -2.82 -25.59
CA GLU A 289 -8.82 -4.02 -25.13
C GLU A 289 -9.56 -3.81 -23.80
N TYR A 290 -9.26 -2.71 -23.08
CA TYR A 290 -9.64 -2.50 -21.70
C TYR A 290 -10.47 -1.23 -21.52
N THR A 291 -11.28 -1.18 -20.46
CA THR A 291 -11.87 0.09 -19.99
C THR A 291 -10.76 1.09 -19.68
N LEU A 292 -11.10 2.37 -19.58
CA LEU A 292 -10.09 3.40 -19.34
C LEU A 292 -9.36 3.16 -18.01
N TYR A 293 -10.08 2.78 -16.95
CA TYR A 293 -9.47 2.49 -15.64
C TYR A 293 -8.60 1.22 -15.65
N GLU A 294 -9.03 0.15 -16.32
CA GLU A 294 -8.22 -1.06 -16.47
C GLU A 294 -6.92 -0.79 -17.23
N HIS A 295 -7.01 0.02 -18.30
CA HIS A 295 -5.83 0.48 -19.03
C HIS A 295 -4.88 1.25 -18.09
N THR A 296 -5.40 2.21 -17.32
CA THR A 296 -4.63 2.98 -16.33
C THR A 296 -3.95 2.04 -15.31
N ALA A 297 -4.67 1.09 -14.72
CA ALA A 297 -4.11 0.14 -13.77
C ALA A 297 -2.98 -0.72 -14.37
N LYS A 298 -3.18 -1.22 -15.61
CA LYS A 298 -2.15 -1.99 -16.34
C LYS A 298 -0.93 -1.13 -16.67
N ALA A 299 -1.12 0.11 -17.09
CA ALA A 299 -0.02 1.03 -17.40
C ALA A 299 0.86 1.27 -16.16
N VAL A 300 0.24 1.50 -14.99
CA VAL A 300 0.98 1.62 -13.73
C VAL A 300 1.75 0.33 -13.41
N GLY A 301 1.15 -0.84 -13.62
CA GLY A 301 1.79 -2.14 -13.36
C GLY A 301 2.96 -2.47 -14.28
N TYR A 302 2.88 -2.07 -15.54
CA TYR A 302 3.97 -2.29 -16.51
C TYR A 302 5.14 -1.32 -16.32
N ALA A 303 4.94 -0.22 -15.60
CA ALA A 303 6.01 0.73 -15.34
C ALA A 303 7.06 0.19 -14.38
N PHE A 304 8.32 0.56 -14.64
CA PHE A 304 9.37 0.42 -13.63
C PHE A 304 8.90 1.07 -12.31
N PRO A 305 9.27 0.53 -11.14
CA PRO A 305 8.83 1.05 -9.85
C PRO A 305 9.50 2.39 -9.49
N ASP A 306 9.22 3.40 -10.28
CA ASP A 306 9.54 4.80 -10.03
C ASP A 306 8.26 5.53 -9.61
N TYR A 307 8.34 6.29 -8.52
CA TYR A 307 7.15 6.92 -7.93
C TYR A 307 6.53 7.98 -8.84
N ALA A 308 7.35 8.84 -9.45
CA ALA A 308 6.85 9.89 -10.34
C ALA A 308 6.21 9.30 -11.60
N VAL A 309 6.85 8.27 -12.20
CA VAL A 309 6.33 7.60 -13.41
C VAL A 309 5.01 6.91 -13.12
N ARG A 310 4.90 6.15 -12.02
CA ARG A 310 3.68 5.43 -11.68
C ARG A 310 2.54 6.36 -11.28
N LEU A 311 2.83 7.45 -10.57
CA LEU A 311 1.83 8.46 -10.23
C LEU A 311 1.37 9.24 -11.49
N ALA A 312 2.28 9.57 -12.39
CA ALA A 312 1.91 10.17 -13.67
C ALA A 312 1.04 9.23 -14.52
N LEU A 313 1.36 7.93 -14.56
CA LEU A 313 0.54 6.93 -15.25
C LEU A 313 -0.83 6.74 -14.58
N LEU A 314 -0.93 6.85 -13.27
CA LEU A 314 -2.23 6.80 -12.59
C LEU A 314 -3.14 7.97 -12.99
N LEU A 315 -2.54 9.13 -13.30
CA LEU A 315 -3.27 10.36 -13.59
C LEU A 315 -3.26 10.78 -15.07
N HIS A 316 -2.62 10.01 -15.98
CA HIS A 316 -2.40 10.48 -17.35
C HIS A 316 -3.67 10.60 -18.20
N SER A 317 -4.67 9.80 -17.92
CA SER A 317 -5.90 9.70 -18.70
C SER A 317 -7.10 10.45 -18.10
N ILE A 318 -6.95 11.08 -16.90
CA ILE A 318 -8.05 11.72 -16.19
C ILE A 318 -8.75 12.84 -16.99
N GLY A 319 -8.07 13.45 -17.95
CA GLY A 319 -8.66 14.45 -18.84
C GLY A 319 -9.50 13.87 -19.98
N LYS A 320 -9.39 12.57 -20.28
CA LYS A 320 -10.10 11.95 -21.42
C LYS A 320 -11.60 12.00 -21.28
N TYR A 321 -12.15 11.75 -20.09
CA TYR A 321 -13.58 11.77 -19.87
C TYR A 321 -14.20 13.14 -20.23
N ASP A 322 -13.59 14.22 -19.78
CA ASP A 322 -14.08 15.59 -20.05
C ASP A 322 -13.92 16.00 -21.51
N CYS A 323 -12.94 15.46 -22.22
CA CYS A 323 -12.61 15.79 -23.61
C CYS A 323 -13.17 14.76 -24.62
N ALA A 324 -13.92 13.76 -24.15
CA ALA A 324 -14.45 12.72 -25.00
C ALA A 324 -15.50 13.26 -25.99
N ALA A 325 -15.29 13.02 -27.28
CA ALA A 325 -16.27 13.29 -28.32
C ALA A 325 -16.56 12.03 -29.11
N ASP A 326 -17.80 11.56 -29.05
CA ASP A 326 -18.28 10.37 -29.76
C ASP A 326 -18.40 10.68 -31.27
N ARG A 327 -17.72 9.86 -32.10
CA ARG A 327 -17.77 9.94 -33.57
C ARG A 327 -18.52 8.78 -34.21
N GLY A 328 -19.28 8.04 -33.40
CA GLY A 328 -20.01 6.83 -33.81
C GLY A 328 -19.16 5.58 -33.55
N ASP A 329 -18.25 5.27 -34.43
CA ASP A 329 -17.42 4.06 -34.33
C ASP A 329 -16.17 4.24 -33.44
N TYR A 330 -15.81 5.46 -33.09
CA TYR A 330 -14.63 5.77 -32.27
C TYR A 330 -14.80 7.05 -31.47
N MET A 331 -13.95 7.21 -30.44
CA MET A 331 -13.88 8.42 -29.61
C MET A 331 -12.67 9.27 -29.99
N THR A 332 -12.77 10.58 -29.80
CA THR A 332 -11.64 11.51 -29.86
C THR A 332 -11.51 12.28 -28.56
N TYR A 333 -10.26 12.65 -28.18
CA TYR A 333 -9.91 13.22 -26.87
C TYR A 333 -9.04 14.48 -27.01
N TYR A 334 -9.36 15.37 -27.94
CA TYR A 334 -8.55 16.57 -28.17
C TYR A 334 -8.46 17.44 -26.93
N GLY A 335 -7.23 17.81 -26.53
CA GLY A 335 -6.97 18.65 -25.36
C GLY A 335 -7.00 17.91 -24.02
N HIS A 336 -7.03 16.56 -24.03
CA HIS A 336 -7.10 15.78 -22.79
C HIS A 336 -5.83 15.88 -21.93
N SER A 337 -4.65 16.09 -22.53
CA SER A 337 -3.41 16.26 -21.78
C SER A 337 -3.41 17.56 -20.99
N GLU A 338 -3.82 18.69 -21.60
CA GLU A 338 -3.98 19.98 -20.93
C GLU A 338 -5.04 19.91 -19.83
N ARG A 339 -6.19 19.28 -20.14
CA ARG A 339 -7.24 19.06 -19.15
C ARG A 339 -6.78 18.17 -18.01
N GLY A 340 -6.02 17.11 -18.32
CA GLY A 340 -5.41 16.21 -17.34
C GLY A 340 -4.46 16.95 -16.38
N VAL A 341 -3.63 17.86 -16.90
CA VAL A 341 -2.75 18.71 -16.07
C VAL A 341 -3.55 19.59 -15.11
N MET A 342 -4.68 20.18 -15.56
CA MET A 342 -5.54 20.99 -14.69
C MET A 342 -6.11 20.14 -13.56
N LEU A 343 -6.70 18.99 -13.88
CA LEU A 343 -7.26 18.07 -12.89
C LEU A 343 -6.20 17.49 -11.94
N ALA A 344 -4.99 17.22 -12.44
CA ALA A 344 -3.90 16.74 -11.59
C ALA A 344 -3.40 17.81 -10.60
N ARG A 345 -3.47 19.10 -10.96
CA ARG A 345 -3.18 20.19 -10.02
C ARG A 345 -4.20 20.23 -8.89
N ASP A 346 -5.49 20.06 -9.21
CA ASP A 346 -6.54 19.99 -8.20
C ASP A 346 -6.33 18.79 -7.25
N VAL A 347 -5.93 17.62 -7.80
CA VAL A 347 -5.54 16.44 -6.97
C VAL A 347 -4.39 16.78 -6.01
N PHE A 348 -3.41 17.56 -6.45
CA PHE A 348 -2.26 17.94 -5.61
C PHE A 348 -2.56 19.04 -4.58
N GLU A 349 -3.75 19.60 -4.53
CA GLU A 349 -4.21 20.44 -3.42
C GLU A 349 -4.49 19.60 -2.18
N ASP A 350 -5.05 18.40 -2.36
CA ASP A 350 -5.43 17.47 -1.28
C ASP A 350 -4.38 16.39 -1.04
N TYR A 351 -3.60 16.03 -2.06
CA TYR A 351 -2.58 14.98 -1.98
C TYR A 351 -1.20 15.59 -1.69
N GLU A 352 -0.60 15.21 -0.55
CA GLU A 352 0.69 15.74 -0.14
C GLU A 352 1.85 15.21 -1.01
N ALA A 353 2.48 16.11 -1.73
CA ALA A 353 3.64 15.84 -2.58
C ALA A 353 4.57 17.06 -2.59
N ASP A 354 5.87 16.85 -2.72
CA ASP A 354 6.83 17.95 -2.90
C ASP A 354 6.73 18.55 -4.31
N ASP A 355 7.20 19.78 -4.47
CA ASP A 355 7.09 20.53 -5.73
C ASP A 355 7.84 19.83 -6.87
N ALA A 356 8.97 19.17 -6.60
CA ALA A 356 9.73 18.45 -7.60
C ALA A 356 8.96 17.23 -8.14
N LEU A 357 8.24 16.51 -7.28
CA LEU A 357 7.37 15.42 -7.71
C LEU A 357 6.19 15.94 -8.53
N LYS A 358 5.51 17.01 -8.07
CA LYS A 358 4.41 17.64 -8.79
C LYS A 358 4.83 18.06 -10.19
N GLU A 359 5.94 18.75 -10.32
CA GLU A 359 6.48 19.23 -11.60
C GLU A 359 6.75 18.07 -12.57
N ARG A 360 7.40 17.00 -12.09
CA ARG A 360 7.68 15.81 -12.92
C ARG A 360 6.40 15.12 -13.41
N VAL A 361 5.42 14.94 -12.51
CA VAL A 361 4.14 14.30 -12.84
C VAL A 361 3.37 15.14 -13.86
N LEU A 362 3.22 16.44 -13.64
CA LEU A 362 2.50 17.33 -14.54
C LEU A 362 3.17 17.40 -15.92
N PHE A 363 4.52 17.43 -15.98
CA PHE A 363 5.25 17.36 -17.23
C PHE A 363 4.94 16.07 -17.99
N MET A 364 4.99 14.93 -17.33
CA MET A 364 4.71 13.64 -17.95
C MET A 364 3.26 13.53 -18.44
N ILE A 365 2.28 14.04 -17.70
CA ILE A 365 0.88 14.08 -18.11
C ILE A 365 0.71 14.94 -19.37
N MET A 366 1.37 16.11 -19.42
CA MET A 366 1.28 17.00 -20.58
C MET A 366 1.81 16.34 -21.87
N HIS A 367 2.88 15.55 -21.76
CA HIS A 367 3.65 15.05 -22.90
C HIS A 367 3.50 13.54 -23.15
N HIS A 368 2.56 12.86 -22.47
CA HIS A 368 2.47 11.40 -22.54
C HIS A 368 2.12 10.85 -23.94
N ASP A 369 1.40 11.62 -24.76
CA ASP A 369 1.01 11.26 -26.14
C ASP A 369 1.92 11.84 -27.22
N ASP A 370 2.99 12.56 -26.85
CA ASP A 370 3.93 13.08 -27.83
C ASP A 370 4.63 11.94 -28.58
N ARG A 371 4.69 12.04 -29.91
CA ARG A 371 5.40 11.03 -30.71
C ARG A 371 6.89 11.10 -30.44
N ILE A 372 7.46 9.96 -30.06
CA ILE A 372 8.90 9.85 -29.88
C ILE A 372 9.56 9.51 -31.21
N SER A 373 10.43 10.41 -31.62
CA SER A 373 11.37 10.23 -32.73
C SER A 373 12.77 10.65 -32.26
N PRO A 374 13.86 10.32 -32.99
CA PRO A 374 15.19 10.80 -32.61
C PRO A 374 15.26 12.32 -32.47
N GLU A 375 14.55 13.05 -33.32
CA GLU A 375 14.48 14.51 -33.25
C GLU A 375 13.76 14.96 -32.00
N ASN A 376 12.66 14.29 -31.62
CA ASN A 376 11.87 14.60 -30.39
C ASN A 376 12.69 14.31 -29.15
N VAL A 377 13.36 13.17 -29.08
CA VAL A 377 14.22 12.80 -27.94
C VAL A 377 15.36 13.81 -27.76
N VAL A 378 16.04 14.20 -28.81
CA VAL A 378 17.10 15.23 -28.77
C VAL A 378 16.52 16.56 -28.30
N ARG A 379 15.38 16.97 -28.86
CA ARG A 379 14.66 18.19 -28.46
C ARG A 379 14.26 18.17 -26.99
N TYR A 380 13.72 17.07 -26.49
CA TYR A 380 13.37 16.94 -25.06
C TYR A 380 14.60 16.97 -24.17
N THR A 381 15.70 16.34 -24.60
CA THR A 381 16.97 16.37 -23.86
C THR A 381 17.57 17.76 -23.81
N GLU A 382 17.47 18.53 -24.90
CA GLU A 382 17.95 19.92 -24.97
C GLU A 382 17.07 20.89 -24.18
N PHE A 383 15.76 20.69 -24.19
CA PHE A 383 14.76 21.58 -23.54
C PHE A 383 14.56 21.30 -22.07
N CYS A 384 14.26 20.05 -21.70
CA CYS A 384 13.90 19.68 -20.31
C CYS A 384 14.98 18.87 -19.58
N GLY A 385 16.06 18.50 -20.27
CA GLY A 385 17.14 17.71 -19.68
C GLY A 385 16.91 16.19 -19.75
N MET A 386 17.98 15.44 -19.47
CA MET A 386 18.00 13.99 -19.62
C MET A 386 17.06 13.28 -18.65
N GLU A 387 16.91 13.78 -17.43
CA GLU A 387 16.04 13.18 -16.41
C GLU A 387 14.58 13.14 -16.89
N TYR A 388 14.02 14.28 -17.28
CA TYR A 388 12.65 14.38 -17.77
C TYR A 388 12.43 13.58 -19.06
N THR A 389 13.37 13.60 -19.98
CA THR A 389 13.31 12.78 -21.19
C THR A 389 13.24 11.30 -20.87
N ARG A 390 14.08 10.84 -19.93
CA ARG A 390 14.07 9.44 -19.48
C ARG A 390 12.74 9.06 -18.83
N LEU A 391 12.22 9.89 -17.91
CA LEU A 391 10.95 9.65 -17.24
C LEU A 391 9.80 9.55 -18.25
N LEU A 392 9.74 10.44 -19.24
CA LEU A 392 8.74 10.42 -20.31
C LEU A 392 8.82 9.13 -21.14
N LEU A 393 10.01 8.70 -21.53
CA LEU A 393 10.21 7.45 -22.28
C LEU A 393 9.77 6.22 -21.50
N LEU A 394 10.07 6.15 -20.20
CA LEU A 394 9.63 5.07 -19.32
C LEU A 394 8.10 5.05 -19.19
N MET A 395 7.49 6.21 -19.04
CA MET A 395 6.04 6.36 -18.97
C MET A 395 5.36 5.90 -20.26
N GLN A 396 5.81 6.41 -21.42
CA GLN A 396 5.25 6.03 -22.72
C GLN A 396 5.43 4.55 -23.03
N SER A 397 6.57 3.97 -22.66
CA SER A 397 6.79 2.53 -22.77
C SER A 397 5.71 1.71 -22.06
N ALA A 398 5.38 2.07 -20.82
CA ALA A 398 4.37 1.39 -20.03
C ALA A 398 2.95 1.64 -20.57
N ASN A 399 2.65 2.88 -20.96
CA ASN A 399 1.37 3.28 -21.53
C ASN A 399 1.04 2.50 -22.82
N ILE A 400 2.01 2.39 -23.74
CA ILE A 400 1.83 1.64 -25.00
C ILE A 400 1.60 0.15 -24.70
N ARG A 401 2.38 -0.43 -23.81
CA ARG A 401 2.23 -1.85 -23.45
C ARG A 401 0.84 -2.16 -22.86
N ALA A 402 0.23 -1.19 -22.21
CA ALA A 402 -1.08 -1.35 -21.57
C ALA A 402 -2.27 -1.23 -22.52
N LYS A 403 -2.08 -0.86 -23.79
CA LYS A 403 -3.18 -0.64 -24.75
C LYS A 403 -3.88 -1.94 -25.12
N SER A 404 -3.12 -2.98 -25.41
CA SER A 404 -3.63 -4.31 -25.77
C SER A 404 -2.55 -5.37 -25.60
N SER A 405 -2.94 -6.63 -25.74
CA SER A 405 -2.04 -7.81 -25.74
C SER A 405 -1.25 -7.97 -27.04
N ASP A 406 -1.37 -7.06 -28.02
CA ASP A 406 -0.65 -7.14 -29.30
C ASP A 406 0.88 -7.14 -29.08
N PRO A 407 1.61 -8.12 -29.64
CA PRO A 407 3.07 -8.18 -29.57
C PRO A 407 3.79 -6.94 -30.15
N VAL A 408 3.12 -6.16 -31.01
CA VAL A 408 3.66 -4.89 -31.52
C VAL A 408 3.85 -3.91 -30.36
N ASN A 409 2.86 -3.78 -29.48
CA ASN A 409 2.94 -2.90 -28.31
C ASN A 409 4.11 -3.28 -27.38
N GLU A 410 4.37 -4.58 -27.19
CA GLU A 410 5.50 -5.05 -26.39
C GLU A 410 6.85 -4.70 -27.03
N ARG A 411 6.98 -4.85 -28.35
CA ARG A 411 8.21 -4.48 -29.07
C ARG A 411 8.49 -2.98 -29.01
N VAL A 412 7.45 -2.15 -29.23
CA VAL A 412 7.59 -0.68 -29.13
C VAL A 412 7.95 -0.29 -27.70
N SER A 413 7.28 -0.86 -26.70
CA SER A 413 7.60 -0.64 -25.29
C SER A 413 9.07 -0.96 -24.97
N SER A 414 9.57 -2.10 -25.44
CA SER A 414 10.96 -2.52 -25.24
C SER A 414 11.95 -1.55 -25.89
N THR A 415 11.64 -1.06 -27.09
CA THR A 415 12.47 -0.07 -27.80
C THR A 415 12.54 1.25 -27.03
N LEU A 416 11.41 1.72 -26.49
CA LEU A 416 11.38 2.95 -25.69
C LEU A 416 12.17 2.83 -24.37
N ARG A 417 12.16 1.65 -23.74
CA ARG A 417 12.99 1.38 -22.55
C ARG A 417 14.49 1.44 -22.90
N GLN A 418 14.90 0.80 -23.98
CA GLN A 418 16.28 0.86 -24.43
C GLN A 418 16.72 2.31 -24.73
N LEU A 419 15.82 3.11 -25.31
CA LEU A 419 16.09 4.53 -25.54
C LEU A 419 16.24 5.31 -24.24
N ALA A 420 15.42 5.02 -23.23
CA ALA A 420 15.52 5.62 -21.88
C ALA A 420 16.86 5.29 -21.21
N ASP A 421 17.33 4.05 -21.35
CA ASP A 421 18.62 3.60 -20.80
C ASP A 421 19.79 4.29 -21.55
N ASN A 422 19.69 4.45 -22.88
CA ASN A 422 20.68 5.16 -23.67
C ASN A 422 20.79 6.64 -23.28
N VAL A 423 19.68 7.33 -23.04
CA VAL A 423 19.67 8.72 -22.54
C VAL A 423 20.43 8.83 -21.23
N THR A 424 20.31 7.86 -20.33
CA THR A 424 21.04 7.82 -19.06
C THR A 424 22.54 7.63 -19.26
N THR A 425 22.93 6.76 -20.18
CA THR A 425 24.34 6.46 -20.48
C THR A 425 25.06 7.66 -21.10
N LEU A 426 24.37 8.43 -21.93
CA LEU A 426 24.91 9.66 -22.55
C LEU A 426 25.28 10.72 -21.49
N GLY A 427 24.53 10.77 -20.37
CA GLY A 427 24.83 11.68 -19.26
C GLY A 427 26.08 11.31 -18.45
N SER A 428 26.53 10.07 -18.53
CA SER A 428 27.74 9.60 -17.83
C SER A 428 29.05 9.86 -18.60
N VAL A 429 28.97 10.27 -19.87
CA VAL A 429 30.16 10.59 -20.71
C VAL A 429 30.57 12.04 -20.45
N PRO A 430 31.86 12.34 -20.17
CA PRO A 430 32.32 13.71 -19.99
C PRO A 430 31.98 14.62 -21.20
N ARG A 431 31.42 15.79 -20.93
CA ARG A 431 30.95 16.77 -21.96
C ARG A 431 31.90 17.06 -23.10
N ALA A 432 33.19 16.76 -22.95
CA ALA A 432 34.22 16.99 -23.98
C ALA A 432 34.16 16.02 -25.18
N GLN A 433 33.53 14.85 -25.06
CA GLN A 433 33.44 13.82 -26.09
C GLN A 433 32.07 13.71 -26.76
N THR A 434 31.04 14.35 -26.23
CA THR A 434 29.63 14.21 -26.65
C THR A 434 29.25 15.03 -27.88
N ARG A 435 30.18 15.81 -28.46
CA ARG A 435 29.77 16.83 -29.43
C ARG A 435 29.66 16.39 -30.87
N LYS A 436 29.79 15.17 -31.33
CA LYS A 436 29.49 15.00 -32.78
C LYS A 436 29.12 13.62 -33.34
N THR A 437 29.31 12.48 -32.73
CA THR A 437 29.14 11.21 -33.47
C THR A 437 28.39 10.08 -32.82
N ALA A 438 28.57 9.81 -31.53
CA ALA A 438 27.96 8.63 -30.87
C ALA A 438 26.45 8.73 -30.60
N THR A 439 25.94 9.95 -30.42
CA THR A 439 24.52 10.21 -30.07
C THR A 439 23.59 10.03 -31.28
N ILE A 440 24.03 10.51 -32.43
CA ILE A 440 23.21 10.52 -33.66
C ILE A 440 23.15 9.13 -34.30
N ASP A 441 24.24 8.37 -34.26
CA ASP A 441 24.27 7.04 -34.88
C ASP A 441 23.53 5.99 -34.06
N GLY A 442 23.58 6.04 -32.72
CA GLY A 442 22.79 5.19 -31.84
C GLY A 442 21.27 5.47 -31.95
N LEU A 443 20.89 6.74 -32.01
CA LEU A 443 19.49 7.15 -32.16
C LEU A 443 18.95 6.85 -33.57
N ARG A 444 19.76 7.02 -34.62
CA ARG A 444 19.41 6.66 -36.01
C ARG A 444 19.19 5.17 -36.17
N SER A 445 19.98 4.31 -35.54
CA SER A 445 19.80 2.86 -35.56
C SER A 445 18.45 2.44 -35.00
N ILE A 446 17.95 3.12 -33.94
CA ILE A 446 16.65 2.86 -33.33
C ILE A 446 15.51 3.39 -34.21
N THR A 447 15.68 4.53 -34.87
CA THR A 447 14.68 5.07 -35.81
C THR A 447 14.51 4.17 -37.02
N ASP A 448 15.60 3.61 -37.53
CA ASP A 448 15.53 2.66 -38.64
C ASP A 448 14.78 1.39 -38.28
N MET A 449 14.83 0.97 -36.98
CA MET A 449 13.99 -0.12 -36.45
C MET A 449 12.52 0.29 -36.32
N LEU A 450 12.20 1.49 -35.84
CA LEU A 450 10.84 1.99 -35.72
C LEU A 450 10.20 2.26 -37.08
N GLY A 451 10.95 2.87 -38.02
CA GLY A 451 10.48 3.16 -39.37
C GLY A 451 10.24 1.92 -40.24
N ARG A 452 10.98 0.81 -40.02
CA ARG A 452 10.77 -0.46 -40.71
C ARG A 452 9.55 -1.26 -40.24
N ASN A 453 9.03 -0.93 -39.08
CA ASN A 453 7.85 -1.64 -38.50
C ASN A 453 6.53 -0.89 -38.71
N GLY A 454 6.49 0.16 -39.52
CA GLY A 454 5.27 0.83 -40.01
C GLY A 454 4.46 1.55 -38.92
N ILE A 455 5.12 2.10 -37.89
CA ILE A 455 4.49 2.86 -36.81
C ILE A 455 4.69 4.36 -37.02
#